data_22c3bbe485c1d4870bdfd514e93f5b07
#
_entry.id   22c3bbe485c1d4870bdfd514e93f5b07
#
_cell.length_a   1.000
_cell.length_b   1.000
_cell.length_c   1.000
_cell.angle_alpha   90.00
_cell.angle_beta   90.00
_cell.angle_gamma   90.00
#
_symmetry.space_group_name_H-M   'P 1'
#
loop_
_entity.id
_entity.type
_entity.pdbx_description
1 polymer ?
#
loop_
_entity_poly.entity_id
_entity_poly.type
_entity_poly.pdbx_seq_one_letter_code
_entity_poly.pdbx_strand_id
1 'polypeptide(L)'
;MTPNEVIAFAKANDVVMVNLIFIDFPGVWQNLSVPITQLHASSFEEGFGFDGSSIRGWQAINASDMLVLPDPSTAMLDPFRQHPTLNLICNILDPITKEPYSRDPRFIAQKAENYLKSTGLADTAFFGPEAEFFIFDDIRFDQNAHSGYYYIDSNEGIWNSGRDEKPNLGYKPRHKEGYFPVSPTDSQEDIRTEMVLALQRCGIEVEAQHHEVATAGQGEIDMRFSPMVNMADKLMIFKYVIRNVALKHKKTVTFMPKPLFGDNGSGMHTHQSLWKDGNPLFAGNGYAGLSEMAMYYIGGILKHSIALAAITNPTTNSYKRLVPGFEAPVNLAYSARNRSASIRIPMYSPSPKAKRCEVRYPDPSCNPYLAFAAMLMAGIDGIQNRIDPGEAFDKDLYDLEPEELARVPQMPGSLEEALNNLEADHEFLLRGDVFTEDALSTWIRYKRDKEVDALRLRPHPYEFFLYYDI
;
A
#
# COMPACT_ATOMS: atom_id res chain seq x y z
N MET A 1 -11.33 19.62 -10.36
CA MET A 1 -11.17 20.90 -11.11
C MET A 1 -11.10 20.59 -12.60
N THR A 2 -11.57 21.53 -13.44
CA THR A 2 -11.32 21.54 -14.90
C THR A 2 -9.92 22.12 -15.18
N PRO A 3 -9.34 21.94 -16.38
CA PRO A 3 -8.05 22.56 -16.74
C PRO A 3 -7.98 24.06 -16.50
N ASN A 4 -9.04 24.80 -16.87
CA ASN A 4 -9.09 26.25 -16.66
C ASN A 4 -9.17 26.64 -15.17
N GLU A 5 -9.88 25.84 -14.35
CA GLU A 5 -9.93 26.04 -12.90
C GLU A 5 -8.57 25.78 -12.27
N VAL A 6 -7.79 24.80 -12.73
CA VAL A 6 -6.41 24.54 -12.25
C VAL A 6 -5.50 25.73 -12.56
N ILE A 7 -5.59 26.31 -13.77
CA ILE A 7 -4.79 27.49 -14.12
C ILE A 7 -5.18 28.68 -13.27
N ALA A 8 -6.48 28.90 -13.05
CA ALA A 8 -6.96 29.98 -12.17
C ALA A 8 -6.51 29.76 -10.70
N PHE A 9 -6.57 28.54 -10.20
CA PHE A 9 -6.08 28.13 -8.89
C PHE A 9 -4.58 28.36 -8.75
N ALA A 10 -3.77 27.97 -9.75
CA ALA A 10 -2.33 28.21 -9.75
C ALA A 10 -2.00 29.70 -9.68
N LYS A 11 -2.70 30.52 -10.46
CA LYS A 11 -2.54 31.98 -10.46
C LYS A 11 -2.93 32.60 -9.12
N ALA A 12 -4.04 32.18 -8.52
CA ALA A 12 -4.52 32.69 -7.23
C ALA A 12 -3.58 32.36 -6.05
N ASN A 13 -2.70 31.37 -6.21
CA ASN A 13 -1.75 30.94 -5.21
C ASN A 13 -0.29 31.25 -5.57
N ASP A 14 -0.06 32.16 -6.52
CA ASP A 14 1.28 32.60 -6.94
C ASP A 14 2.22 31.43 -7.30
N VAL A 15 1.68 30.36 -7.88
CA VAL A 15 2.43 29.17 -8.26
C VAL A 15 3.49 29.53 -9.30
N VAL A 16 4.71 29.06 -9.08
CA VAL A 16 5.86 29.27 -9.99
C VAL A 16 6.35 27.98 -10.66
N MET A 17 6.11 26.83 -10.01
CA MET A 17 6.51 25.51 -10.52
C MET A 17 5.34 24.53 -10.52
N VAL A 18 5.35 23.61 -11.45
CA VAL A 18 4.38 22.50 -11.53
C VAL A 18 5.14 21.19 -11.52
N ASN A 19 4.79 20.32 -10.62
CA ASN A 19 5.25 18.94 -10.57
C ASN A 19 4.24 18.04 -11.29
N LEU A 20 4.71 17.32 -12.28
CA LEU A 20 3.99 16.29 -13.02
C LEU A 20 4.39 14.94 -12.41
N ILE A 21 3.54 14.44 -11.52
CA ILE A 21 3.86 13.28 -10.68
C ILE A 21 3.19 12.04 -11.27
N PHE A 22 3.95 10.96 -11.39
CA PHE A 22 3.46 9.67 -11.82
C PHE A 22 4.13 8.56 -11.02
N ILE A 23 3.66 7.33 -11.13
CA ILE A 23 4.17 6.21 -10.34
C ILE A 23 4.91 5.22 -11.24
N ASP A 24 6.08 4.75 -10.82
CA ASP A 24 6.74 3.65 -11.49
C ASP A 24 6.06 2.30 -11.18
N PHE A 25 6.43 1.26 -11.90
CA PHE A 25 5.79 -0.04 -11.75
C PHE A 25 5.98 -0.64 -10.34
N PRO A 26 7.16 -0.57 -9.70
CA PRO A 26 7.33 -1.00 -8.31
C PRO A 26 6.57 -0.19 -7.25
N GLY A 27 6.10 1.02 -7.54
CA GLY A 27 5.26 1.81 -6.63
C GLY A 27 5.93 3.03 -6.01
N VAL A 28 6.93 3.61 -6.68
CA VAL A 28 7.56 4.86 -6.23
C VAL A 28 7.15 6.02 -7.14
N TRP A 29 6.80 7.14 -6.54
CA TRP A 29 6.52 8.36 -7.27
C TRP A 29 7.76 8.90 -7.99
N GLN A 30 7.57 9.24 -9.24
CA GLN A 30 8.50 9.94 -10.12
C GLN A 30 7.96 11.35 -10.38
N ASN A 31 8.83 12.29 -10.72
CA ASN A 31 8.44 13.68 -10.93
C ASN A 31 9.20 14.33 -12.09
N LEU A 32 8.46 14.99 -12.95
CA LEU A 32 8.96 15.94 -13.92
C LEU A 32 8.46 17.34 -13.55
N SER A 33 9.34 18.28 -13.29
CA SER A 33 8.96 19.67 -12.93
C SER A 33 9.09 20.61 -14.10
N VAL A 34 8.07 21.43 -14.32
CA VAL A 34 8.07 22.49 -15.33
C VAL A 34 7.74 23.84 -14.70
N PRO A 35 8.25 24.97 -15.27
CA PRO A 35 7.78 26.29 -14.85
C PRO A 35 6.28 26.46 -15.14
N ILE A 36 5.58 27.23 -14.32
CA ILE A 36 4.13 27.48 -14.51
C ILE A 36 3.81 28.05 -15.89
N THR A 37 4.76 28.74 -16.51
CA THR A 37 4.61 29.29 -17.87
C THR A 37 4.49 28.23 -18.97
N GLN A 38 4.76 26.96 -18.66
CA GLN A 38 4.59 25.83 -19.57
C GLN A 38 3.24 25.12 -19.38
N LEU A 39 2.47 25.47 -18.32
CA LEU A 39 1.16 24.86 -18.09
C LEU A 39 0.07 25.70 -18.74
N HIS A 40 -0.57 25.13 -19.74
CA HIS A 40 -1.70 25.70 -20.48
C HIS A 40 -2.91 24.76 -20.41
N ALA A 41 -4.09 25.24 -20.82
CA ALA A 41 -5.28 24.38 -20.87
C ALA A 41 -5.07 23.18 -21.83
N SER A 42 -4.36 23.39 -22.93
CA SER A 42 -4.00 22.32 -23.88
C SER A 42 -3.05 21.27 -23.32
N SER A 43 -2.24 21.62 -22.28
CA SER A 43 -1.32 20.67 -21.66
C SER A 43 -2.03 19.47 -21.02
N PHE A 44 -3.32 19.61 -20.66
CA PHE A 44 -4.14 18.52 -20.12
C PHE A 44 -4.67 17.56 -21.21
N GLU A 45 -4.48 17.88 -22.48
CA GLU A 45 -4.83 17.04 -23.65
C GLU A 45 -3.56 16.60 -24.40
N GLU A 46 -2.57 17.47 -24.52
CA GLU A 46 -1.34 17.23 -25.27
C GLU A 46 -0.31 16.46 -24.45
N GLY A 47 -0.25 16.70 -23.13
CA GLY A 47 0.74 16.13 -22.22
C GLY A 47 2.14 16.72 -22.38
N PHE A 48 3.10 16.15 -21.66
CA PHE A 48 4.52 16.54 -21.70
C PHE A 48 5.37 15.31 -22.03
N GLY A 49 6.33 15.47 -22.95
CA GLY A 49 7.23 14.39 -23.36
C GLY A 49 8.30 14.09 -22.32
N PHE A 50 8.62 12.80 -22.15
CA PHE A 50 9.72 12.34 -21.30
C PHE A 50 10.28 10.98 -21.76
N ASP A 51 11.47 10.60 -21.24
CA ASP A 51 12.12 9.31 -21.49
C ASP A 51 11.59 8.23 -20.52
N GLY A 52 10.71 7.36 -20.99
CA GLY A 52 10.17 6.24 -20.23
C GLY A 52 11.13 5.08 -20.01
N SER A 53 12.26 5.00 -20.77
CA SER A 53 13.24 3.92 -20.62
C SER A 53 14.02 4.00 -19.31
N SER A 54 14.07 5.19 -18.70
CA SER A 54 14.69 5.42 -17.40
C SER A 54 13.78 5.07 -16.22
N ILE A 55 12.52 4.69 -16.48
CA ILE A 55 11.53 4.35 -15.45
C ILE A 55 11.50 2.85 -15.22
N ARG A 56 11.54 2.45 -13.97
CA ARG A 56 11.61 1.04 -13.57
C ARG A 56 10.37 0.26 -14.00
N GLY A 57 10.61 -0.86 -14.70
CA GLY A 57 9.56 -1.77 -15.16
C GLY A 57 8.81 -1.31 -16.42
N TRP A 58 9.24 -0.23 -17.07
CA TRP A 58 8.56 0.33 -18.26
C TRP A 58 9.26 -0.07 -19.57
N GLN A 59 9.54 0.89 -20.44
CA GLN A 59 9.98 0.66 -21.81
C GLN A 59 11.48 0.33 -21.95
N ALA A 60 11.83 -0.26 -23.07
CA ALA A 60 13.22 -0.37 -23.50
C ALA A 60 13.66 0.91 -24.22
N ILE A 61 14.99 1.12 -24.31
CA ILE A 61 15.58 2.34 -24.86
C ILE A 61 15.19 2.63 -26.33
N ASN A 62 14.82 1.61 -27.08
CA ASN A 62 14.38 1.74 -28.47
C ASN A 62 12.92 2.17 -28.64
N ALA A 63 12.17 2.33 -27.54
CA ALA A 63 10.78 2.81 -27.52
C ALA A 63 10.57 3.73 -26.31
N SER A 64 11.52 4.68 -26.11
CA SER A 64 11.64 5.44 -24.86
C SER A 64 10.68 6.61 -24.72
N ASP A 65 10.27 7.20 -25.84
CA ASP A 65 9.42 8.41 -25.82
C ASP A 65 8.03 8.09 -25.27
N MET A 66 7.62 8.85 -24.24
CA MET A 66 6.32 8.74 -23.60
C MET A 66 5.77 10.12 -23.25
N LEU A 67 4.48 10.19 -22.93
CA LEU A 67 3.81 11.41 -22.48
C LEU A 67 3.31 11.24 -21.04
N VAL A 68 3.57 12.24 -20.19
CA VAL A 68 2.83 12.44 -18.95
C VAL A 68 1.62 13.35 -19.21
N LEU A 69 0.42 12.88 -18.91
CA LEU A 69 -0.84 13.60 -19.08
C LEU A 69 -1.39 13.98 -17.71
N PRO A 70 -1.39 15.28 -17.32
CA PRO A 70 -1.87 15.71 -16.01
C PRO A 70 -3.38 15.46 -15.84
N ASP A 71 -3.78 14.98 -14.66
CA ASP A 71 -5.19 14.89 -14.27
C ASP A 71 -5.57 16.14 -13.48
N PRO A 72 -6.42 17.03 -14.02
CA PRO A 72 -6.78 18.29 -13.36
C PRO A 72 -7.55 18.08 -12.05
N SER A 73 -8.16 16.91 -11.84
CA SER A 73 -8.89 16.60 -10.61
C SER A 73 -7.98 16.42 -9.40
N THR A 74 -6.67 16.18 -9.64
CA THR A 74 -5.66 15.88 -8.61
C THR A 74 -4.85 17.10 -8.17
N ALA A 75 -5.16 18.29 -8.67
CA ALA A 75 -4.42 19.52 -8.42
C ALA A 75 -4.32 19.84 -6.91
N MET A 76 -3.10 19.97 -6.41
CA MET A 76 -2.79 20.18 -5.00
C MET A 76 -1.57 21.08 -4.86
N LEU A 77 -1.63 22.08 -3.94
CA LEU A 77 -0.45 22.84 -3.54
C LEU A 77 0.49 21.97 -2.70
N ASP A 78 1.78 21.98 -3.02
CA ASP A 78 2.79 21.27 -2.26
C ASP A 78 3.10 22.01 -0.95
N PRO A 79 2.83 21.41 0.23
CA PRO A 79 3.03 22.10 1.51
C PRO A 79 4.49 22.15 1.97
N PHE A 80 5.42 21.51 1.22
CA PHE A 80 6.82 21.33 1.64
C PHE A 80 7.82 22.08 0.76
N ARG A 81 7.39 22.64 -0.35
CA ARG A 81 8.32 23.36 -1.23
C ARG A 81 8.54 24.78 -0.76
N GLN A 82 9.76 25.27 -0.93
CA GLN A 82 10.13 26.65 -0.59
C GLN A 82 9.39 27.67 -1.47
N HIS A 83 9.20 27.33 -2.73
CA HIS A 83 8.47 28.14 -3.70
C HIS A 83 7.09 27.53 -3.95
N PRO A 84 6.04 28.36 -4.14
CA PRO A 84 4.70 27.85 -4.44
C PRO A 84 4.72 26.90 -5.63
N THR A 85 4.39 25.64 -5.39
CA THR A 85 4.46 24.55 -6.35
C THR A 85 3.11 23.85 -6.41
N LEU A 86 2.62 23.60 -7.62
CA LEU A 86 1.43 22.81 -7.88
C LEU A 86 1.84 21.38 -8.19
N ASN A 87 1.27 20.42 -7.49
CA ASN A 87 1.39 19.00 -7.80
C ASN A 87 0.17 18.54 -8.60
N LEU A 88 0.41 17.81 -9.70
CA LEU A 88 -0.58 17.14 -10.52
C LEU A 88 -0.20 15.67 -10.68
N ILE A 89 -1.10 14.75 -10.35
CA ILE A 89 -0.91 13.33 -10.62
C ILE A 89 -1.26 13.09 -12.09
N CYS A 90 -0.43 12.30 -12.77
CA CYS A 90 -0.50 12.14 -14.22
C CYS A 90 -0.75 10.68 -14.60
N ASN A 91 -1.42 10.49 -15.74
CA ASN A 91 -1.46 9.24 -16.48
C ASN A 91 -0.35 9.22 -17.54
N ILE A 92 -0.03 8.03 -18.05
CA ILE A 92 1.01 7.85 -19.06
C ILE A 92 0.39 7.39 -20.38
N LEU A 93 0.83 8.03 -21.46
CA LEU A 93 0.35 7.74 -22.81
C LEU A 93 1.51 7.40 -23.76
N ASP A 94 1.20 6.59 -24.77
CA ASP A 94 2.04 6.46 -25.95
C ASP A 94 1.99 7.76 -26.76
N PRO A 95 3.14 8.31 -27.19
CA PRO A 95 3.17 9.62 -27.88
C PRO A 95 2.58 9.59 -29.31
N ILE A 96 2.58 8.42 -29.95
CA ILE A 96 2.16 8.24 -31.35
C ILE A 96 0.66 7.94 -31.42
N THR A 97 0.25 6.90 -30.67
CA THR A 97 -1.16 6.44 -30.69
C THR A 97 -2.08 7.26 -29.79
N LYS A 98 -1.49 7.96 -28.80
CA LYS A 98 -2.21 8.64 -27.71
C LYS A 98 -3.01 7.69 -26.82
N GLU A 99 -2.80 6.39 -26.96
CA GLU A 99 -3.42 5.38 -26.09
C GLU A 99 -2.74 5.35 -24.73
N PRO A 100 -3.49 5.06 -23.66
CA PRO A 100 -2.91 4.88 -22.34
C PRO A 100 -1.90 3.74 -22.30
N TYR A 101 -0.79 3.94 -21.58
CA TYR A 101 0.26 2.94 -21.45
C TYR A 101 -0.20 1.75 -20.61
N SER A 102 -0.08 0.53 -21.14
CA SER A 102 -0.61 -0.69 -20.54
C SER A 102 0.01 -1.04 -19.17
N ARG A 103 1.22 -0.55 -18.89
CA ARG A 103 1.93 -0.77 -17.61
C ARG A 103 1.86 0.43 -16.68
N ASP A 104 1.06 1.46 -17.00
CA ASP A 104 0.79 2.54 -16.06
C ASP A 104 -0.09 2.01 -14.91
N PRO A 105 0.41 1.94 -13.65
CA PRO A 105 -0.36 1.40 -12.54
C PRO A 105 -1.66 2.15 -12.29
N ARG A 106 -1.66 3.49 -12.45
CA ARG A 106 -2.86 4.31 -12.27
C ARG A 106 -3.91 3.99 -13.31
N PHE A 107 -3.50 3.79 -14.55
CA PHE A 107 -4.41 3.40 -15.62
C PHE A 107 -4.98 1.99 -15.40
N ILE A 108 -4.18 1.03 -14.92
CA ILE A 108 -4.67 -0.31 -14.54
C ILE A 108 -5.79 -0.18 -13.50
N ALA A 109 -5.60 0.66 -12.47
CA ALA A 109 -6.63 0.89 -11.47
C ALA A 109 -7.89 1.54 -12.06
N GLN A 110 -7.76 2.50 -12.99
CA GLN A 110 -8.89 3.10 -13.70
C GLN A 110 -9.65 2.06 -14.54
N LYS A 111 -8.93 1.13 -15.19
CA LYS A 111 -9.57 0.02 -15.93
C LYS A 111 -10.35 -0.90 -15.00
N ALA A 112 -9.85 -1.19 -13.80
CA ALA A 112 -10.56 -2.02 -12.82
C ALA A 112 -11.88 -1.36 -12.36
N GLU A 113 -11.90 -0.06 -12.08
CA GLU A 113 -13.15 0.66 -11.78
C GLU A 113 -14.13 0.66 -12.96
N ASN A 114 -13.63 0.84 -14.16
CA ASN A 114 -14.44 0.80 -15.37
C ASN A 114 -14.99 -0.60 -15.64
N TYR A 115 -14.19 -1.64 -15.40
CA TYR A 115 -14.62 -3.03 -15.50
C TYR A 115 -15.75 -3.32 -14.49
N LEU A 116 -15.60 -2.93 -13.22
CA LEU A 116 -16.66 -3.06 -12.21
C LEU A 116 -17.97 -2.46 -12.72
N LYS A 117 -17.94 -1.23 -13.23
CA LYS A 117 -19.14 -0.55 -13.80
C LYS A 117 -19.73 -1.31 -14.98
N SER A 118 -18.88 -1.83 -15.88
CA SER A 118 -19.32 -2.57 -17.07
C SER A 118 -20.00 -3.90 -16.74
N THR A 119 -19.67 -4.52 -15.61
CA THR A 119 -20.34 -5.75 -15.16
C THR A 119 -21.76 -5.50 -14.67
N GLY A 120 -22.13 -4.25 -14.36
CA GLY A 120 -23.41 -3.89 -13.77
C GLY A 120 -23.57 -4.32 -12.31
N LEU A 121 -22.55 -4.92 -11.67
CA LEU A 121 -22.58 -5.35 -10.27
C LEU A 121 -22.62 -4.15 -9.31
N ALA A 122 -21.75 -3.18 -9.54
CA ALA A 122 -21.64 -1.96 -8.75
C ALA A 122 -21.12 -0.82 -9.61
N ASP A 123 -21.26 0.42 -9.13
CA ASP A 123 -20.67 1.61 -9.79
C ASP A 123 -19.49 2.19 -9.04
N THR A 124 -19.34 1.85 -7.75
CA THR A 124 -18.29 2.38 -6.88
C THR A 124 -17.74 1.29 -5.98
N ALA A 125 -16.42 1.16 -5.96
CA ALA A 125 -15.67 0.39 -4.97
C ALA A 125 -14.97 1.37 -4.03
N PHE A 126 -15.29 1.31 -2.72
CA PHE A 126 -14.62 2.09 -1.70
C PHE A 126 -13.51 1.28 -1.07
N PHE A 127 -12.37 1.95 -0.90
CA PHE A 127 -11.17 1.40 -0.24
C PHE A 127 -10.76 2.31 0.92
N GLY A 128 -10.31 1.71 2.02
CA GLY A 128 -9.78 2.39 3.21
C GLY A 128 -8.58 1.63 3.73
N PRO A 129 -7.36 1.98 3.30
CA PRO A 129 -6.13 1.37 3.81
C PRO A 129 -5.71 2.00 5.14
N GLU A 130 -5.27 1.17 6.07
CA GLU A 130 -4.61 1.51 7.34
C GLU A 130 -3.13 1.21 7.18
N ALA A 131 -2.35 2.20 6.72
CA ALA A 131 -0.94 2.00 6.38
C ALA A 131 -0.04 2.35 7.55
N GLU A 132 0.52 1.33 8.20
CA GLU A 132 1.50 1.48 9.28
C GLU A 132 2.89 1.86 8.75
N PHE A 133 3.67 2.55 9.58
CA PHE A 133 5.03 2.99 9.28
C PHE A 133 5.88 3.11 10.53
N PHE A 134 7.21 3.12 10.35
CA PHE A 134 8.16 3.40 11.44
C PHE A 134 8.82 4.75 11.23
N ILE A 135 8.97 5.50 12.33
CA ILE A 135 9.75 6.74 12.41
C ILE A 135 11.05 6.44 13.15
N PHE A 136 12.19 6.57 12.48
CA PHE A 136 13.51 6.34 13.05
C PHE A 136 14.32 7.63 13.18
N ASP A 137 15.24 7.66 14.13
CA ASP A 137 16.20 8.75 14.33
C ASP A 137 17.40 8.63 13.40
N ASP A 138 17.84 7.41 13.11
CA ASP A 138 18.98 7.13 12.23
C ASP A 138 18.81 5.78 11.53
N ILE A 139 19.26 5.70 10.30
CA ILE A 139 19.36 4.48 9.52
C ILE A 139 20.64 4.45 8.70
N ARG A 140 21.42 3.40 8.83
CA ARG A 140 22.63 3.14 8.04
C ARG A 140 22.58 1.73 7.51
N PHE A 141 22.95 1.56 6.26
CA PHE A 141 23.07 0.24 5.66
C PHE A 141 24.11 0.28 4.54
N ASP A 142 24.82 -0.81 4.39
CA ASP A 142 25.77 -1.03 3.29
C ASP A 142 25.83 -2.52 2.95
N GLN A 143 26.13 -2.82 1.71
CA GLN A 143 26.28 -4.18 1.20
C GLN A 143 27.33 -4.18 0.08
N ASN A 144 28.45 -4.85 0.32
CA ASN A 144 29.51 -5.06 -0.65
C ASN A 144 30.00 -6.53 -0.63
N ALA A 145 31.08 -6.84 -1.31
CA ALA A 145 31.54 -8.21 -1.47
C ALA A 145 32.02 -8.87 -0.16
N HIS A 146 32.47 -8.08 0.82
CA HIS A 146 33.10 -8.59 2.06
C HIS A 146 32.42 -8.11 3.34
N SER A 147 31.39 -7.28 3.25
CA SER A 147 30.62 -6.80 4.40
C SER A 147 29.17 -6.51 4.02
N GLY A 148 28.27 -6.67 4.99
CA GLY A 148 26.89 -6.28 4.88
C GLY A 148 26.31 -6.00 6.26
N TYR A 149 25.61 -4.87 6.40
CA TYR A 149 24.96 -4.52 7.66
C TYR A 149 23.79 -3.55 7.42
N TYR A 150 22.92 -3.48 8.39
CA TYR A 150 22.03 -2.35 8.63
C TYR A 150 22.12 -1.96 10.11
N TYR A 151 21.90 -0.68 10.38
CA TYR A 151 21.85 -0.12 11.73
C TYR A 151 20.67 0.83 11.79
N ILE A 152 19.78 0.61 12.77
CA ILE A 152 18.59 1.41 13.01
C ILE A 152 18.68 1.98 14.41
N ASP A 153 18.38 3.27 14.56
CA ASP A 153 18.26 3.91 15.85
C ASP A 153 16.91 4.63 16.00
N SER A 154 16.37 4.60 17.20
CA SER A 154 15.14 5.26 17.58
C SER A 154 15.18 5.61 19.07
N ASN A 155 14.78 6.83 19.43
CA ASN A 155 14.62 7.22 20.82
C ASN A 155 13.65 6.32 21.60
N GLU A 156 12.68 5.73 20.88
CA GLU A 156 11.72 4.78 21.47
C GLU A 156 12.21 3.33 21.46
N GLY A 157 13.38 3.06 20.85
CA GLY A 157 13.96 1.73 20.80
C GLY A 157 14.30 1.22 22.18
N ILE A 158 13.74 0.06 22.56
CA ILE A 158 13.99 -0.55 23.87
C ILE A 158 15.48 -0.87 24.11
N TRP A 159 16.25 -1.08 23.03
CA TRP A 159 17.71 -1.30 23.10
C TRP A 159 18.48 -0.07 23.58
N ASN A 160 17.85 1.11 23.62
CA ASN A 160 18.42 2.36 24.08
C ASN A 160 18.18 2.63 25.57
N SER A 161 17.49 1.76 26.30
CA SER A 161 17.16 1.97 27.73
C SER A 161 18.39 2.10 28.63
N GLY A 162 19.50 1.42 28.30
CA GLY A 162 20.78 1.48 29.02
C GLY A 162 21.87 2.33 28.36
N ARG A 163 21.56 3.08 27.28
CA ARG A 163 22.55 3.88 26.55
C ARG A 163 23.04 5.07 27.38
N ASP A 164 24.36 5.35 27.29
CA ASP A 164 24.97 6.54 27.92
C ASP A 164 24.73 7.80 27.07
N GLU A 165 23.49 8.23 27.03
CA GLU A 165 23.04 9.50 26.42
C GLU A 165 22.53 10.46 27.52
N LYS A 166 22.68 11.76 27.28
CA LYS A 166 22.32 12.76 28.31
C LYS A 166 21.34 13.79 27.75
N PRO A 167 20.08 13.81 28.28
CA PRO A 167 19.50 12.87 29.25
C PRO A 167 18.93 11.60 28.54
N ASN A 168 19.07 10.44 29.19
CA ASN A 168 18.24 9.25 28.90
C ASN A 168 17.10 9.22 29.93
N LEU A 169 15.88 9.53 29.51
CA LEU A 169 14.75 9.74 30.41
C LEU A 169 13.98 8.45 30.73
N GLY A 170 14.33 7.31 30.10
CA GLY A 170 13.74 6.01 30.39
C GLY A 170 12.33 5.77 29.85
N TYR A 171 11.72 6.75 29.17
CA TYR A 171 10.40 6.61 28.55
C TYR A 171 10.55 5.86 27.20
N LYS A 172 10.44 4.54 27.25
CA LYS A 172 10.49 3.65 26.08
C LYS A 172 9.29 2.72 26.11
N PRO A 173 8.54 2.54 25.00
CA PRO A 173 7.53 1.50 24.91
C PRO A 173 8.18 0.14 25.21
N ARG A 174 7.47 -0.73 25.92
CA ARG A 174 7.93 -2.10 26.15
C ARG A 174 7.83 -2.91 24.86
N HIS A 175 8.65 -3.94 24.77
CA HIS A 175 8.66 -4.83 23.61
C HIS A 175 7.28 -5.42 23.35
N LYS A 176 6.71 -5.18 22.15
CA LYS A 176 5.35 -5.55 21.73
C LYS A 176 4.23 -4.97 22.60
N GLU A 177 4.48 -3.90 23.35
CA GLU A 177 3.48 -3.21 24.17
C GLU A 177 3.37 -1.72 23.80
N GLY A 178 3.68 -1.37 22.54
CA GLY A 178 3.63 0.02 22.05
C GLY A 178 2.24 0.50 21.63
N TYR A 179 1.18 -0.31 21.80
CA TYR A 179 -0.15 0.07 21.37
C TYR A 179 -0.81 1.05 22.35
N PHE A 180 -1.09 2.26 21.88
CA PHE A 180 -1.78 3.33 22.62
C PHE A 180 -1.10 3.83 23.91
N PRO A 181 0.22 3.97 24.03
CA PRO A 181 0.80 4.65 25.18
C PRO A 181 0.45 6.13 25.10
N VAL A 182 0.41 6.78 26.25
CA VAL A 182 0.30 8.24 26.33
C VAL A 182 1.69 8.88 26.40
N SER A 183 1.80 10.15 25.97
CA SER A 183 3.00 10.95 26.22
C SER A 183 3.33 10.99 27.73
N PRO A 184 4.62 10.91 28.14
CA PRO A 184 5.82 11.01 27.33
C PRO A 184 6.35 9.67 26.77
N THR A 185 5.70 8.53 27.05
CA THR A 185 6.12 7.22 26.51
C THR A 185 5.95 7.20 25.00
N ASP A 186 4.82 7.71 24.48
CA ASP A 186 4.67 8.09 23.08
C ASP A 186 5.38 9.42 22.83
N SER A 187 6.62 9.39 22.41
CA SER A 187 7.42 10.61 22.16
C SER A 187 7.16 11.22 20.79
N GLN A 188 6.33 10.60 19.95
CA GLN A 188 6.14 10.99 18.56
C GLN A 188 4.71 11.49 18.24
N GLU A 189 3.87 11.65 19.25
CA GLU A 189 2.49 12.14 19.09
C GLU A 189 2.44 13.50 18.37
N ASP A 190 3.29 14.44 18.73
CA ASP A 190 3.34 15.76 18.09
C ASP A 190 3.77 15.69 16.61
N ILE A 191 4.70 14.78 16.28
CA ILE A 191 5.14 14.58 14.90
C ILE A 191 3.99 14.01 14.06
N ARG A 192 3.26 13.00 14.58
CA ARG A 192 2.08 12.47 13.90
C ARG A 192 0.97 13.49 13.81
N THR A 193 0.79 14.34 14.82
CA THR A 193 -0.15 15.47 14.76
C THR A 193 0.20 16.44 13.62
N GLU A 194 1.48 16.80 13.44
CA GLU A 194 1.90 17.62 12.29
C GLU A 194 1.66 16.91 10.95
N MET A 195 1.86 15.57 10.88
CA MET A 195 1.51 14.76 9.72
C MET A 195 0.01 14.85 9.40
N VAL A 196 -0.87 14.70 10.39
CA VAL A 196 -2.32 14.86 10.26
C VAL A 196 -2.70 16.23 9.70
N LEU A 197 -2.16 17.29 10.29
CA LEU A 197 -2.43 18.66 9.84
C LEU A 197 -1.93 18.92 8.40
N ALA A 198 -0.81 18.30 8.02
CA ALA A 198 -0.30 18.40 6.65
C ALA A 198 -1.17 17.61 5.67
N LEU A 199 -1.66 16.43 6.04
CA LEU A 199 -2.60 15.63 5.25
C LEU A 199 -3.91 16.37 5.01
N GLN A 200 -4.46 17.01 6.04
CA GLN A 200 -5.68 17.82 5.93
C GLN A 200 -5.49 19.00 4.97
N ARG A 201 -4.31 19.66 4.97
CA ARG A 201 -3.97 20.70 3.99
C ARG A 201 -3.91 20.17 2.55
N CYS A 202 -3.58 18.88 2.38
CA CYS A 202 -3.61 18.20 1.10
C CYS A 202 -5.02 17.66 0.72
N GLY A 203 -6.07 18.02 1.50
CA GLY A 203 -7.44 17.59 1.23
C GLY A 203 -7.74 16.15 1.64
N ILE A 204 -6.92 15.55 2.49
CA ILE A 204 -7.13 14.18 3.03
C ILE A 204 -7.80 14.28 4.39
N GLU A 205 -8.99 13.71 4.51
CA GLU A 205 -9.70 13.57 5.78
C GLU A 205 -9.05 12.43 6.59
N VAL A 206 -8.67 12.75 7.83
CA VAL A 206 -8.05 11.81 8.78
C VAL A 206 -9.05 11.51 9.90
N GLU A 207 -9.20 10.24 10.26
CA GLU A 207 -10.13 9.78 11.30
C GLU A 207 -9.43 9.56 12.64
N ALA A 208 -8.20 9.01 12.65
CA ALA A 208 -7.43 8.75 13.87
C ALA A 208 -5.92 8.77 13.61
N GLN A 209 -5.15 8.83 14.69
CA GLN A 209 -3.71 8.57 14.69
C GLN A 209 -3.29 7.97 16.04
N HIS A 210 -2.36 7.05 16.03
CA HIS A 210 -1.85 6.43 17.26
C HIS A 210 -0.46 5.81 17.07
N HIS A 211 0.17 5.49 18.22
CA HIS A 211 1.35 4.64 18.25
C HIS A 211 0.93 3.18 18.11
N GLU A 212 1.67 2.42 17.33
CA GLU A 212 1.44 1.00 17.07
C GLU A 212 2.21 0.07 18.01
N VAL A 213 2.03 -1.26 17.86
CA VAL A 213 2.48 -2.29 18.80
C VAL A 213 4.00 -2.37 18.93
N ALA A 214 4.76 -2.12 17.86
CA ALA A 214 6.21 -2.20 17.89
C ALA A 214 6.85 -1.05 18.69
N THR A 215 8.00 -1.33 19.33
CA THR A 215 8.62 -0.42 20.30
C THR A 215 9.30 0.80 19.71
N ALA A 216 9.77 0.74 18.47
CA ALA A 216 10.74 1.70 17.96
C ALA A 216 10.11 2.80 17.07
N GLY A 217 8.99 3.37 17.51
CA GLY A 217 8.35 4.48 16.82
C GLY A 217 7.45 4.06 15.66
N GLN A 218 6.75 2.94 15.82
CA GLN A 218 5.71 2.54 14.88
C GLN A 218 4.45 3.39 15.09
N GLY A 219 3.88 3.88 14.00
CA GLY A 219 2.66 4.67 14.04
C GLY A 219 1.71 4.33 12.90
N GLU A 220 0.45 4.68 13.10
CA GLU A 220 -0.63 4.57 12.14
C GLU A 220 -1.43 5.87 12.10
N ILE A 221 -1.90 6.24 10.91
CA ILE A 221 -2.80 7.38 10.70
C ILE A 221 -3.89 6.93 9.74
N ASP A 222 -5.13 6.90 10.24
CA ASP A 222 -6.28 6.40 9.51
C ASP A 222 -6.89 7.49 8.64
N MET A 223 -6.95 7.22 7.35
CA MET A 223 -7.61 8.08 6.38
C MET A 223 -9.04 7.61 6.14
N ARG A 224 -9.96 8.57 5.99
CA ARG A 224 -11.31 8.24 5.57
C ARG A 224 -11.31 7.58 4.19
N PHE A 225 -12.07 6.49 4.04
CA PHE A 225 -12.21 5.73 2.80
C PHE A 225 -12.66 6.59 1.61
N SER A 226 -12.27 6.21 0.41
CA SER A 226 -12.61 6.90 -0.84
C SER A 226 -12.79 5.88 -1.99
N PRO A 227 -13.35 6.28 -3.14
CA PRO A 227 -13.31 5.47 -4.36
C PRO A 227 -11.88 5.03 -4.68
N MET A 228 -11.73 3.83 -5.21
CA MET A 228 -10.48 3.08 -5.27
C MET A 228 -9.30 3.84 -5.88
N VAL A 229 -9.46 4.43 -7.07
CA VAL A 229 -8.37 5.20 -7.71
C VAL A 229 -8.02 6.43 -6.90
N ASN A 230 -9.02 7.17 -6.42
CA ASN A 230 -8.80 8.34 -5.56
C ASN A 230 -8.12 7.94 -4.24
N MET A 231 -8.43 6.77 -3.68
CA MET A 231 -7.78 6.29 -2.47
C MET A 231 -6.32 5.90 -2.72
N ALA A 232 -6.01 5.32 -3.88
CA ALA A 232 -4.62 5.05 -4.27
C ALA A 232 -3.82 6.36 -4.44
N ASP A 233 -4.40 7.38 -5.08
CA ASP A 233 -3.83 8.74 -5.16
C ASP A 233 -3.55 9.30 -3.75
N LYS A 234 -4.53 9.22 -2.84
CA LYS A 234 -4.42 9.69 -1.45
C LYS A 234 -3.35 8.93 -0.65
N LEU A 235 -3.24 7.62 -0.83
CA LEU A 235 -2.21 6.84 -0.15
C LEU A 235 -0.80 7.23 -0.62
N MET A 236 -0.63 7.58 -1.87
CA MET A 236 0.65 8.09 -2.37
C MET A 236 0.97 9.48 -1.82
N ILE A 237 -0.02 10.38 -1.73
CA ILE A 237 0.11 11.68 -1.05
C ILE A 237 0.45 11.45 0.43
N PHE A 238 -0.22 10.52 1.10
CA PHE A 238 0.05 10.13 2.48
C PHE A 238 1.52 9.76 2.68
N LYS A 239 2.06 8.83 1.88
CA LYS A 239 3.47 8.44 1.96
C LYS A 239 4.43 9.61 1.74
N TYR A 240 4.08 10.51 0.83
CA TYR A 240 4.85 11.73 0.57
C TYR A 240 4.85 12.68 1.76
N VAL A 241 3.68 12.96 2.34
CA VAL A 241 3.50 13.86 3.48
C VAL A 241 4.24 13.34 4.72
N ILE A 242 4.03 12.06 5.07
CA ILE A 242 4.65 11.41 6.23
C ILE A 242 6.17 11.53 6.18
N ARG A 243 6.79 11.21 5.02
CA ARG A 243 8.25 11.32 4.85
C ARG A 243 8.76 12.74 4.96
N ASN A 244 8.06 13.73 4.38
CA ASN A 244 8.48 15.12 4.40
C ASN A 244 8.33 15.76 5.79
N VAL A 245 7.28 15.42 6.55
CA VAL A 245 7.14 15.88 7.93
C VAL A 245 8.24 15.28 8.81
N ALA A 246 8.51 13.98 8.72
CA ALA A 246 9.59 13.37 9.47
C ALA A 246 10.95 14.03 9.18
N LEU A 247 11.22 14.32 7.90
CA LEU A 247 12.46 15.03 7.51
C LEU A 247 12.60 16.40 8.15
N LYS A 248 11.51 17.16 8.32
CA LYS A 248 11.54 18.46 9.06
C LYS A 248 11.98 18.26 10.51
N HIS A 249 11.61 17.15 11.13
CA HIS A 249 12.01 16.77 12.49
C HIS A 249 13.37 16.06 12.54
N LYS A 250 14.13 16.04 11.43
CA LYS A 250 15.42 15.31 11.30
C LYS A 250 15.30 13.84 11.61
N LYS A 251 14.15 13.26 11.29
CA LYS A 251 13.85 11.84 11.40
C LYS A 251 13.61 11.25 10.01
N THR A 252 13.59 9.94 9.93
CA THR A 252 13.30 9.21 8.69
C THR A 252 12.13 8.25 8.89
N VAL A 253 11.41 7.95 7.81
CA VAL A 253 10.26 7.04 7.83
C VAL A 253 10.47 5.92 6.84
N THR A 254 10.12 4.71 7.27
CA THR A 254 10.02 3.55 6.38
C THR A 254 8.63 2.94 6.40
N PHE A 255 8.20 2.51 5.21
CA PHE A 255 7.05 1.65 4.98
C PHE A 255 7.46 0.20 4.71
N MET A 256 8.66 -0.20 5.11
CA MET A 256 9.09 -1.59 5.06
C MET A 256 8.20 -2.46 5.95
N PRO A 257 7.74 -3.62 5.46
CA PRO A 257 6.86 -4.51 6.25
C PRO A 257 7.52 -5.05 7.52
N LYS A 258 8.83 -5.27 7.51
CA LYS A 258 9.58 -5.83 8.64
C LYS A 258 10.99 -5.24 8.75
N PRO A 259 11.13 -4.00 9.25
CA PRO A 259 12.44 -3.39 9.39
C PRO A 259 13.22 -3.89 10.61
N LEU A 260 12.55 -4.40 11.65
CA LEU A 260 13.14 -4.82 12.91
C LEU A 260 12.96 -6.33 13.13
N PHE A 261 14.05 -6.99 13.54
CA PHE A 261 14.00 -8.38 14.00
C PHE A 261 13.33 -8.47 15.38
N GLY A 262 12.50 -9.49 15.58
CA GLY A 262 11.91 -9.79 16.88
C GLY A 262 10.76 -8.90 17.34
N ASP A 263 10.44 -7.82 16.63
CA ASP A 263 9.31 -6.94 16.92
C ASP A 263 8.19 -7.09 15.88
N ASN A 264 7.03 -6.43 16.05
CA ASN A 264 5.97 -6.46 15.08
C ASN A 264 6.38 -5.76 13.77
N GLY A 265 5.78 -6.17 12.66
CA GLY A 265 5.94 -5.54 11.34
C GLY A 265 4.82 -4.54 11.05
N SER A 266 4.93 -3.85 9.91
CA SER A 266 3.92 -2.92 9.41
C SER A 266 2.97 -3.59 8.43
N GLY A 267 1.68 -3.55 8.71
CA GLY A 267 0.60 -3.96 7.84
C GLY A 267 -0.01 -2.79 7.08
N MET A 268 -0.87 -3.13 6.13
CA MET A 268 -1.79 -2.19 5.50
C MET A 268 -3.14 -2.89 5.37
N HIS A 269 -3.88 -2.96 6.45
CA HIS A 269 -5.21 -3.52 6.43
C HIS A 269 -6.08 -2.70 5.47
N THR A 270 -6.76 -3.37 4.56
CA THR A 270 -7.47 -2.67 3.50
C THR A 270 -8.96 -2.98 3.58
N HIS A 271 -9.73 -2.01 4.07
CA HIS A 271 -11.18 -2.07 4.09
C HIS A 271 -11.75 -1.90 2.69
N GLN A 272 -12.76 -2.71 2.35
CA GLN A 272 -13.37 -2.71 1.03
C GLN A 272 -14.89 -2.87 1.11
N SER A 273 -15.61 -2.13 0.26
CA SER A 273 -17.06 -2.29 0.06
C SER A 273 -17.48 -1.87 -1.34
N LEU A 274 -18.56 -2.47 -1.85
CA LEU A 274 -19.15 -2.12 -3.13
C LEU A 274 -20.46 -1.36 -2.94
N TRP A 275 -20.69 -0.37 -3.81
CA TRP A 275 -21.89 0.46 -3.77
C TRP A 275 -22.47 0.63 -5.17
N LYS A 276 -23.79 0.83 -5.23
CA LYS A 276 -24.51 1.13 -6.46
C LYS A 276 -25.61 2.17 -6.20
N ASP A 277 -25.65 3.21 -7.01
CA ASP A 277 -26.60 4.32 -6.88
C ASP A 277 -26.65 4.89 -5.45
N GLY A 278 -25.46 5.01 -4.80
CA GLY A 278 -25.33 5.51 -3.44
C GLY A 278 -25.77 4.55 -2.34
N ASN A 279 -26.11 3.29 -2.65
CA ASN A 279 -26.53 2.27 -1.72
C ASN A 279 -25.40 1.23 -1.46
N PRO A 280 -25.15 0.86 -0.18
CA PRO A 280 -24.16 -0.16 0.16
C PRO A 280 -24.68 -1.56 -0.21
N LEU A 281 -23.86 -2.34 -0.92
CA LEU A 281 -24.22 -3.68 -1.39
C LEU A 281 -23.79 -4.80 -0.44
N PHE A 282 -22.93 -4.49 0.53
CA PHE A 282 -22.41 -5.49 1.46
C PHE A 282 -23.29 -5.74 2.68
N ALA A 283 -24.29 -4.90 2.93
CA ALA A 283 -25.25 -5.08 3.99
C ALA A 283 -26.30 -6.15 3.62
N GLY A 284 -26.60 -7.04 4.55
CA GLY A 284 -27.58 -8.11 4.36
C GLY A 284 -27.96 -8.82 5.65
N ASN A 285 -28.56 -10.00 5.55
CA ASN A 285 -29.06 -10.81 6.66
C ASN A 285 -28.21 -12.07 6.93
N GLY A 286 -27.08 -12.23 6.23
CA GLY A 286 -26.19 -13.35 6.39
C GLY A 286 -25.23 -13.17 7.58
N TYR A 287 -24.17 -13.97 7.58
CA TYR A 287 -23.13 -13.93 8.61
C TYR A 287 -22.61 -12.51 8.84
N ALA A 288 -22.50 -12.10 10.10
CA ALA A 288 -22.08 -10.76 10.52
C ALA A 288 -22.91 -9.59 9.92
N GLY A 289 -24.12 -9.86 9.41
CA GLY A 289 -24.96 -8.87 8.75
C GLY A 289 -24.47 -8.52 7.33
N LEU A 290 -23.78 -9.43 6.67
CA LEU A 290 -23.34 -9.30 5.29
C LEU A 290 -24.38 -9.85 4.31
N SER A 291 -24.34 -9.33 3.07
CA SER A 291 -25.09 -9.84 1.94
C SER A 291 -24.40 -11.06 1.33
N GLU A 292 -25.13 -11.84 0.54
CA GLU A 292 -24.57 -12.94 -0.26
C GLU A 292 -23.48 -12.44 -1.20
N MET A 293 -23.66 -11.26 -1.80
CA MET A 293 -22.64 -10.63 -2.65
C MET A 293 -21.33 -10.38 -1.89
N ALA A 294 -21.41 -9.90 -0.65
CA ALA A 294 -20.21 -9.69 0.18
C ALA A 294 -19.51 -11.01 0.51
N MET A 295 -20.26 -12.07 0.74
CA MET A 295 -19.70 -13.40 1.01
C MET A 295 -18.96 -13.94 -0.23
N TYR A 296 -19.54 -13.83 -1.41
CA TYR A 296 -18.86 -14.21 -2.65
C TYR A 296 -17.63 -13.36 -2.95
N TYR A 297 -17.70 -12.05 -2.65
CA TYR A 297 -16.54 -11.16 -2.76
C TYR A 297 -15.37 -11.63 -1.87
N ILE A 298 -15.66 -11.98 -0.62
CA ILE A 298 -14.70 -12.57 0.32
C ILE A 298 -14.16 -13.90 -0.22
N GLY A 299 -15.04 -14.76 -0.76
CA GLY A 299 -14.68 -16.03 -1.36
C GLY A 299 -13.69 -15.89 -2.52
N GLY A 300 -13.88 -14.89 -3.38
CA GLY A 300 -12.96 -14.58 -4.46
C GLY A 300 -11.59 -14.13 -3.95
N ILE A 301 -11.56 -13.22 -2.96
CA ILE A 301 -10.28 -12.78 -2.37
C ILE A 301 -9.55 -13.96 -1.72
N LEU A 302 -10.23 -14.79 -0.93
CA LEU A 302 -9.62 -15.96 -0.28
C LEU A 302 -9.05 -16.95 -1.30
N LYS A 303 -9.81 -17.23 -2.36
CA LYS A 303 -9.39 -18.15 -3.44
C LYS A 303 -8.07 -17.71 -4.07
N HIS A 304 -7.93 -16.42 -4.35
CA HIS A 304 -6.79 -15.85 -5.07
C HIS A 304 -5.70 -15.27 -4.14
N SER A 305 -5.84 -15.38 -2.81
CA SER A 305 -4.94 -14.71 -1.84
C SER A 305 -3.47 -15.02 -2.04
N ILE A 306 -3.10 -16.25 -2.39
CA ILE A 306 -1.70 -16.65 -2.58
C ILE A 306 -1.12 -15.95 -3.81
N ALA A 307 -1.87 -15.88 -4.91
CA ALA A 307 -1.47 -15.14 -6.11
C ALA A 307 -1.46 -13.62 -5.87
N LEU A 308 -2.48 -13.11 -5.15
CA LEU A 308 -2.57 -11.69 -4.78
C LEU A 308 -1.36 -11.23 -3.95
N ALA A 309 -0.78 -12.11 -3.13
CA ALA A 309 0.39 -11.79 -2.31
C ALA A 309 1.59 -11.31 -3.14
N ALA A 310 1.75 -11.75 -4.39
CA ALA A 310 2.78 -11.24 -5.29
C ALA A 310 2.64 -9.75 -5.61
N ILE A 311 1.44 -9.18 -5.43
CA ILE A 311 1.11 -7.76 -5.70
C ILE A 311 0.87 -6.99 -4.42
N THR A 312 0.21 -7.59 -3.42
CA THR A 312 -0.13 -6.95 -2.14
C THR A 312 0.98 -7.02 -1.09
N ASN A 313 1.89 -7.99 -1.23
CA ASN A 313 3.06 -8.25 -0.38
C ASN A 313 4.30 -8.44 -1.28
N PRO A 314 4.69 -7.38 -2.03
CA PRO A 314 5.51 -7.54 -3.23
C PRO A 314 7.01 -7.56 -2.99
N THR A 315 7.46 -7.67 -1.75
CA THR A 315 8.90 -7.63 -1.41
C THR A 315 9.35 -8.88 -0.70
N THR A 316 10.63 -9.22 -0.77
CA THR A 316 11.21 -10.29 0.04
C THR A 316 11.10 -10.00 1.54
N ASN A 317 11.00 -8.72 1.92
CA ASN A 317 10.80 -8.27 3.30
C ASN A 317 9.35 -8.50 3.78
N SER A 318 8.36 -8.53 2.89
CA SER A 318 6.96 -8.83 3.20
C SER A 318 6.81 -10.17 3.92
N TYR A 319 7.58 -11.18 3.51
CA TYR A 319 7.52 -12.54 4.06
C TYR A 319 8.32 -12.71 5.36
N LYS A 320 9.01 -11.67 5.80
CA LYS A 320 9.54 -11.56 7.18
C LYS A 320 8.47 -11.02 8.16
N ARG A 321 7.44 -10.32 7.65
CA ARG A 321 6.24 -9.94 8.40
C ARG A 321 5.22 -11.07 8.45
N LEU A 322 4.93 -11.72 7.33
CA LEU A 322 3.94 -12.80 7.21
C LEU A 322 4.46 -14.09 7.86
N VAL A 323 4.68 -14.04 9.17
CA VAL A 323 5.13 -15.19 9.99
C VAL A 323 4.25 -15.27 11.24
N PRO A 324 4.01 -16.49 11.79
CA PRO A 324 3.24 -16.65 13.02
C PRO A 324 3.86 -15.93 14.21
N GLY A 325 3.03 -15.45 15.16
CA GLY A 325 3.48 -14.89 16.44
C GLY A 325 3.82 -13.39 16.45
N PHE A 326 3.52 -12.66 15.36
CA PHE A 326 3.75 -11.21 15.25
C PHE A 326 2.52 -10.43 14.75
N GLU A 327 1.33 -10.91 15.11
CA GLU A 327 0.02 -10.33 14.74
C GLU A 327 -0.23 -10.23 13.23
N ALA A 328 0.58 -10.93 12.42
CA ALA A 328 0.39 -10.99 10.98
C ALA A 328 -0.59 -12.13 10.61
N PRO A 329 -1.56 -11.89 9.71
CA PRO A 329 -2.54 -12.88 9.32
C PRO A 329 -1.94 -13.85 8.30
N VAL A 330 -1.47 -14.99 8.76
CA VAL A 330 -0.86 -16.04 7.90
C VAL A 330 -1.87 -17.07 7.42
N ASN A 331 -3.01 -17.21 8.12
CA ASN A 331 -4.03 -18.21 7.81
C ASN A 331 -5.13 -17.62 6.94
N LEU A 332 -5.44 -18.28 5.82
CA LEU A 332 -6.47 -17.87 4.86
C LEU A 332 -7.85 -18.28 5.38
N ALA A 333 -8.41 -17.40 6.19
CA ALA A 333 -9.73 -17.57 6.79
C ALA A 333 -10.41 -16.20 6.91
N TYR A 334 -11.72 -16.19 7.13
CA TYR A 334 -12.46 -14.99 7.47
C TYR A 334 -13.20 -15.12 8.81
N SER A 335 -13.38 -14.00 9.51
CA SER A 335 -14.09 -13.96 10.78
C SER A 335 -14.67 -12.57 11.08
N ALA A 336 -15.79 -12.54 11.83
CA ALA A 336 -16.40 -11.29 12.26
C ALA A 336 -15.66 -10.59 13.41
N ARG A 337 -14.83 -11.28 14.19
CA ARG A 337 -14.19 -10.74 15.39
C ARG A 337 -12.74 -11.09 15.54
N ASN A 338 -12.31 -12.21 14.99
CA ASN A 338 -10.97 -12.75 15.16
C ASN A 338 -9.96 -11.98 14.32
N ARG A 339 -9.00 -11.32 14.95
CA ARG A 339 -7.92 -10.56 14.29
C ARG A 339 -6.81 -11.44 13.73
N SER A 340 -6.79 -12.74 14.03
CA SER A 340 -5.83 -13.69 13.42
C SER A 340 -6.24 -14.15 12.02
N ALA A 341 -7.50 -13.92 11.61
CA ALA A 341 -8.00 -14.21 10.27
C ALA A 341 -7.44 -13.22 9.23
N SER A 342 -7.16 -13.71 8.02
CA SER A 342 -6.68 -12.88 6.91
C SER A 342 -7.73 -11.89 6.38
N ILE A 343 -9.02 -12.20 6.57
CA ILE A 343 -10.12 -11.28 6.28
C ILE A 343 -10.98 -11.13 7.53
N ARG A 344 -11.11 -9.90 8.02
CA ARG A 344 -11.97 -9.56 9.14
C ARG A 344 -13.22 -8.81 8.67
N ILE A 345 -14.34 -9.04 9.35
CA ILE A 345 -15.57 -8.28 9.16
C ILE A 345 -15.77 -7.40 10.39
N PRO A 346 -15.54 -6.07 10.29
CA PRO A 346 -15.66 -5.18 11.43
C PRO A 346 -17.09 -5.10 11.95
N MET A 347 -17.25 -5.19 13.28
CA MET A 347 -18.55 -5.21 13.97
C MET A 347 -18.85 -3.96 14.81
N TYR A 348 -18.07 -2.88 14.62
CA TYR A 348 -18.18 -1.65 15.41
C TYR A 348 -19.50 -0.91 15.24
N SER A 349 -20.17 -1.06 14.09
CA SER A 349 -21.39 -0.33 13.77
C SER A 349 -22.45 -1.26 13.17
N PRO A 350 -23.71 -1.14 13.62
CA PRO A 350 -24.85 -1.84 13.01
C PRO A 350 -25.29 -1.21 11.68
N SER A 351 -24.79 -0.02 11.34
CA SER A 351 -25.21 0.70 10.14
C SER A 351 -24.94 -0.11 8.86
N PRO A 352 -25.90 -0.22 7.94
CA PRO A 352 -25.68 -0.83 6.63
C PRO A 352 -24.52 -0.20 5.85
N LYS A 353 -24.32 1.11 6.01
CA LYS A 353 -23.22 1.85 5.36
C LYS A 353 -21.84 1.50 5.90
N ALA A 354 -21.77 0.87 7.07
CA ALA A 354 -20.51 0.48 7.70
C ALA A 354 -20.10 -0.97 7.37
N LYS A 355 -20.95 -1.73 6.67
CA LYS A 355 -20.66 -3.12 6.30
C LYS A 355 -19.60 -3.19 5.22
N ARG A 356 -18.48 -3.87 5.55
CA ARG A 356 -17.28 -3.97 4.72
C ARG A 356 -16.51 -5.23 5.11
N CYS A 357 -15.58 -5.66 4.28
CA CYS A 357 -14.53 -6.60 4.64
C CYS A 357 -13.19 -5.86 4.80
N GLU A 358 -12.33 -6.37 5.65
CA GLU A 358 -10.98 -5.88 5.92
C GLU A 358 -10.00 -6.98 5.55
N VAL A 359 -9.26 -6.78 4.47
CA VAL A 359 -8.17 -7.68 4.04
C VAL A 359 -6.91 -7.28 4.79
N ARG A 360 -6.36 -8.16 5.63
CA ARG A 360 -5.34 -7.82 6.62
C ARG A 360 -3.90 -8.17 6.23
N TYR A 361 -3.71 -9.03 5.22
CA TYR A 361 -2.36 -9.45 4.80
C TYR A 361 -1.59 -8.43 3.96
N PRO A 362 -2.19 -7.51 3.18
CA PRO A 362 -1.42 -6.51 2.45
C PRO A 362 -0.48 -5.72 3.36
N ASP A 363 0.62 -5.23 2.80
CA ASP A 363 1.55 -4.37 3.51
C ASP A 363 1.83 -3.06 2.74
N PRO A 364 2.33 -2.01 3.43
CA PRO A 364 2.44 -0.68 2.84
C PRO A 364 3.55 -0.55 1.80
N SER A 365 4.36 -1.60 1.54
CA SER A 365 5.36 -1.58 0.47
C SER A 365 4.76 -1.76 -0.92
N CYS A 366 3.50 -2.19 -1.02
CA CYS A 366 2.84 -2.41 -2.30
C CYS A 366 2.61 -1.11 -3.09
N ASN A 367 2.49 -1.26 -4.42
CA ASN A 367 1.93 -0.25 -5.29
C ASN A 367 0.42 -0.22 -5.10
N PRO A 368 -0.18 0.84 -4.54
CA PRO A 368 -1.59 0.83 -4.17
C PRO A 368 -2.53 0.69 -5.37
N TYR A 369 -2.17 1.24 -6.51
CA TYR A 369 -3.00 1.12 -7.71
C TYR A 369 -3.11 -0.33 -8.16
N LEU A 370 -1.98 -1.06 -8.20
CA LEU A 370 -1.97 -2.47 -8.58
C LEU A 370 -2.63 -3.34 -7.51
N ALA A 371 -2.34 -3.09 -6.23
CA ALA A 371 -2.86 -3.88 -5.12
C ALA A 371 -4.39 -3.75 -5.01
N PHE A 372 -4.92 -2.54 -5.09
CA PHE A 372 -6.36 -2.31 -5.00
C PHE A 372 -7.09 -2.86 -6.22
N ALA A 373 -6.55 -2.64 -7.42
CA ALA A 373 -7.10 -3.23 -8.64
C ALA A 373 -7.14 -4.77 -8.57
N ALA A 374 -6.05 -5.42 -8.15
CA ALA A 374 -5.98 -6.86 -8.05
C ALA A 374 -6.98 -7.44 -7.02
N MET A 375 -7.11 -6.81 -5.84
CA MET A 375 -8.10 -7.22 -4.84
C MET A 375 -9.54 -7.02 -5.33
N LEU A 376 -9.83 -5.92 -6.02
CA LEU A 376 -11.14 -5.69 -6.62
C LEU A 376 -11.46 -6.76 -7.68
N MET A 377 -10.52 -7.08 -8.55
CA MET A 377 -10.70 -8.11 -9.59
C MET A 377 -10.95 -9.50 -8.99
N ALA A 378 -10.25 -9.86 -7.92
CA ALA A 378 -10.49 -11.10 -7.18
C ALA A 378 -11.89 -11.14 -6.57
N GLY A 379 -12.34 -10.03 -5.97
CA GLY A 379 -13.69 -9.92 -5.43
C GLY A 379 -14.78 -10.00 -6.49
N ILE A 380 -14.57 -9.37 -7.67
CA ILE A 380 -15.50 -9.47 -8.81
C ILE A 380 -15.58 -10.91 -9.32
N ASP A 381 -14.43 -11.60 -9.44
CA ASP A 381 -14.40 -13.02 -9.83
C ASP A 381 -15.22 -13.87 -8.84
N GLY A 382 -15.06 -13.60 -7.54
CA GLY A 382 -15.84 -14.25 -6.50
C GLY A 382 -17.35 -14.09 -6.68
N ILE A 383 -17.82 -12.87 -6.95
CA ILE A 383 -19.24 -12.59 -7.17
C ILE A 383 -19.74 -13.27 -8.45
N GLN A 384 -19.02 -13.10 -9.56
CA GLN A 384 -19.44 -13.65 -10.86
C GLN A 384 -19.52 -15.17 -10.88
N ASN A 385 -18.60 -15.84 -10.19
CA ASN A 385 -18.52 -17.29 -10.12
C ASN A 385 -19.18 -17.87 -8.84
N ARG A 386 -19.79 -17.03 -8.01
CA ARG A 386 -20.42 -17.42 -6.72
C ARG A 386 -19.51 -18.27 -5.86
N ILE A 387 -18.27 -17.80 -5.65
CA ILE A 387 -17.27 -18.53 -4.89
C ILE A 387 -17.63 -18.46 -3.40
N ASP A 388 -17.97 -19.61 -2.84
CA ASP A 388 -18.27 -19.74 -1.41
C ASP A 388 -16.98 -19.60 -0.60
N PRO A 389 -16.89 -18.68 0.38
CA PRO A 389 -15.73 -18.56 1.25
C PRO A 389 -15.53 -19.70 2.24
N GLY A 390 -16.49 -20.64 2.31
CA GLY A 390 -16.53 -21.69 3.32
C GLY A 390 -17.07 -21.22 4.68
N GLU A 391 -16.76 -21.96 5.74
CA GLU A 391 -17.18 -21.62 7.09
C GLU A 391 -16.32 -20.50 7.71
N ALA A 392 -16.96 -19.60 8.47
CA ALA A 392 -16.25 -18.57 9.21
C ALA A 392 -15.41 -19.16 10.35
N PHE A 393 -14.24 -18.61 10.57
CA PHE A 393 -13.31 -19.08 11.59
C PHE A 393 -13.36 -18.16 12.82
N ASP A 394 -14.34 -18.42 13.71
CA ASP A 394 -14.58 -17.59 14.91
C ASP A 394 -13.80 -18.06 16.15
N LYS A 395 -13.07 -19.19 16.04
CA LYS A 395 -12.12 -19.65 17.06
C LYS A 395 -10.80 -18.90 16.92
N ASP A 396 -10.05 -18.76 18.00
CA ASP A 396 -8.69 -18.27 17.92
C ASP A 396 -7.82 -19.29 17.14
N LEU A 397 -7.26 -18.86 16.02
CA LEU A 397 -6.43 -19.71 15.18
C LEU A 397 -5.12 -20.14 15.88
N TYR A 398 -4.71 -19.38 16.89
CA TYR A 398 -3.52 -19.74 17.69
C TYR A 398 -3.81 -20.84 18.73
N ASP A 399 -5.09 -21.07 19.08
CA ASP A 399 -5.53 -22.07 20.02
C ASP A 399 -5.97 -23.39 19.36
N LEU A 400 -5.83 -23.50 18.02
CA LEU A 400 -6.17 -24.70 17.28
C LEU A 400 -5.18 -25.84 17.53
N GLU A 401 -5.71 -27.07 17.58
CA GLU A 401 -4.85 -28.25 17.52
C GLU A 401 -4.07 -28.29 16.18
N PRO A 402 -2.82 -28.77 16.20
CA PRO A 402 -1.96 -28.79 14.99
C PRO A 402 -2.62 -29.46 13.78
N GLU A 403 -3.46 -30.47 13.98
CA GLU A 403 -4.17 -31.18 12.91
C GLU A 403 -5.30 -30.33 12.30
N GLU A 404 -5.96 -29.49 13.07
CA GLU A 404 -6.98 -28.55 12.58
C GLU A 404 -6.31 -27.38 11.86
N LEU A 405 -5.24 -26.81 12.43
CA LEU A 405 -4.47 -25.73 11.82
C LEU A 405 -3.86 -26.13 10.46
N ALA A 406 -3.37 -27.36 10.32
CA ALA A 406 -2.80 -27.87 9.07
C ALA A 406 -3.81 -27.95 7.92
N ARG A 407 -5.12 -27.89 8.20
CA ARG A 407 -6.18 -27.87 7.17
C ARG A 407 -6.54 -26.46 6.69
N VAL A 408 -6.13 -25.42 7.41
CA VAL A 408 -6.36 -24.04 7.01
C VAL A 408 -5.29 -23.63 6.00
N PRO A 409 -5.66 -23.23 4.77
CA PRO A 409 -4.68 -22.72 3.82
C PRO A 409 -3.91 -21.53 4.40
N GLN A 410 -2.64 -21.39 4.01
CA GLN A 410 -1.77 -20.35 4.53
C GLN A 410 -1.29 -19.42 3.41
N MET A 411 -0.92 -18.20 3.80
CA MET A 411 -0.19 -17.26 2.94
C MET A 411 1.15 -17.88 2.50
N PRO A 412 1.68 -17.48 1.32
CA PRO A 412 2.97 -18.01 0.86
C PRO A 412 4.10 -17.63 1.80
N GLY A 413 5.10 -18.50 1.92
CA GLY A 413 6.26 -18.29 2.79
C GLY A 413 7.37 -17.43 2.16
N SER A 414 7.27 -17.11 0.86
CA SER A 414 8.28 -16.32 0.15
C SER A 414 7.68 -15.56 -1.03
N LEU A 415 8.40 -14.51 -1.48
CA LEU A 415 8.02 -13.79 -2.70
C LEU A 415 8.06 -14.71 -3.93
N GLU A 416 9.04 -15.63 -4.01
CA GLU A 416 9.14 -16.57 -5.12
C GLU A 416 7.90 -17.49 -5.21
N GLU A 417 7.43 -17.99 -4.07
CA GLU A 417 6.21 -18.80 -4.00
C GLU A 417 4.98 -17.99 -4.44
N ALA A 418 4.85 -16.76 -3.99
CA ALA A 418 3.77 -15.87 -4.41
C ALA A 418 3.79 -15.60 -5.93
N LEU A 419 4.98 -15.33 -6.49
CA LEU A 419 5.15 -15.11 -7.93
C LEU A 419 4.82 -16.36 -8.76
N ASN A 420 5.18 -17.56 -8.28
CA ASN A 420 4.82 -18.82 -8.93
C ASN A 420 3.31 -19.03 -8.93
N ASN A 421 2.63 -18.68 -7.84
CA ASN A 421 1.18 -18.76 -7.76
C ASN A 421 0.49 -17.70 -8.63
N LEU A 422 1.02 -16.47 -8.72
CA LEU A 422 0.50 -15.47 -9.65
C LEU A 422 0.64 -15.92 -11.11
N GLU A 423 1.74 -16.58 -11.47
CA GLU A 423 1.94 -17.15 -12.80
C GLU A 423 0.93 -18.26 -13.13
N ALA A 424 0.51 -19.04 -12.13
CA ALA A 424 -0.46 -20.12 -12.27
C ALA A 424 -1.92 -19.68 -12.15
N ASP A 425 -2.20 -18.58 -11.43
CA ASP A 425 -3.55 -18.09 -11.11
C ASP A 425 -3.63 -16.58 -11.35
N HIS A 426 -3.77 -16.17 -12.60
CA HIS A 426 -3.88 -14.75 -12.99
C HIS A 426 -5.02 -14.44 -13.98
N GLU A 427 -5.73 -15.44 -14.46
CA GLU A 427 -6.82 -15.27 -15.44
C GLU A 427 -7.89 -14.26 -14.96
N PHE A 428 -8.16 -14.21 -13.66
CA PHE A 428 -9.12 -13.27 -13.10
C PHE A 428 -8.67 -11.80 -13.26
N LEU A 429 -7.36 -11.53 -13.32
CA LEU A 429 -6.79 -10.20 -13.51
C LEU A 429 -6.91 -9.70 -14.96
N LEU A 430 -6.95 -10.62 -15.93
CA LEU A 430 -7.01 -10.31 -17.36
C LEU A 430 -8.42 -9.89 -17.81
N ARG A 431 -9.45 -10.19 -17.01
CA ARG A 431 -10.83 -9.89 -17.39
C ARG A 431 -11.03 -8.40 -17.61
N GLY A 432 -11.76 -8.07 -18.68
CA GLY A 432 -11.99 -6.68 -19.08
C GLY A 432 -10.72 -5.94 -19.48
N ASP A 433 -9.66 -6.66 -19.81
CA ASP A 433 -8.35 -6.10 -20.15
C ASP A 433 -7.76 -5.20 -19.04
N VAL A 434 -8.09 -5.50 -17.76
CA VAL A 434 -7.65 -4.70 -16.62
C VAL A 434 -6.15 -4.79 -16.46
N PHE A 435 -5.62 -5.98 -16.18
CA PHE A 435 -4.21 -6.28 -16.37
C PHE A 435 -4.00 -6.87 -17.75
N THR A 436 -2.79 -6.76 -18.26
CA THR A 436 -2.38 -7.42 -19.51
C THR A 436 -1.33 -8.49 -19.20
N GLU A 437 -1.24 -9.50 -20.06
CA GLU A 437 -0.18 -10.50 -19.97
C GLU A 437 1.22 -9.88 -19.94
N ASP A 438 1.43 -8.81 -20.70
CA ASP A 438 2.66 -8.06 -20.72
C ASP A 438 2.97 -7.40 -19.36
N ALA A 439 1.97 -6.79 -18.72
CA ALA A 439 2.13 -6.19 -17.39
C ALA A 439 2.46 -7.26 -16.33
N LEU A 440 1.73 -8.38 -16.31
CA LEU A 440 1.94 -9.45 -15.33
C LEU A 440 3.29 -10.16 -15.54
N SER A 441 3.64 -10.52 -16.77
CA SER A 441 4.92 -11.18 -17.07
C SER A 441 6.10 -10.25 -16.77
N THR A 442 5.96 -8.94 -17.04
CA THR A 442 6.98 -7.94 -16.68
C THR A 442 7.12 -7.80 -15.17
N TRP A 443 6.00 -7.79 -14.42
CA TRP A 443 6.02 -7.77 -12.96
C TRP A 443 6.77 -8.97 -12.39
N ILE A 444 6.39 -10.17 -12.79
CA ILE A 444 6.99 -11.43 -12.32
C ILE A 444 8.49 -11.46 -12.62
N ARG A 445 8.88 -11.15 -13.86
CA ARG A 445 10.30 -11.09 -14.26
C ARG A 445 11.07 -10.06 -13.46
N TYR A 446 10.54 -8.83 -13.33
CA TYR A 446 11.19 -7.76 -12.57
C TYR A 446 11.45 -8.18 -11.12
N LYS A 447 10.44 -8.75 -10.45
CA LYS A 447 10.55 -9.19 -9.05
C LYS A 447 11.53 -10.35 -8.88
N ARG A 448 11.54 -11.32 -9.79
CA ARG A 448 12.52 -12.42 -9.76
C ARG A 448 13.95 -11.88 -9.96
N ASP A 449 14.20 -11.18 -11.05
CA ASP A 449 15.56 -10.77 -11.43
C ASP A 449 16.15 -9.71 -10.49
N LYS A 450 15.35 -8.73 -10.06
CA LYS A 450 15.84 -7.56 -9.32
C LYS A 450 15.78 -7.70 -7.81
N GLU A 451 14.92 -8.56 -7.30
CA GLU A 451 14.71 -8.69 -5.85
C GLU A 451 15.03 -10.10 -5.35
N VAL A 452 14.35 -11.15 -5.83
CA VAL A 452 14.54 -12.53 -5.33
C VAL A 452 15.97 -13.01 -5.58
N ASP A 453 16.41 -13.01 -6.84
CA ASP A 453 17.76 -13.49 -7.21
C ASP A 453 18.86 -12.60 -6.66
N ALA A 454 18.66 -11.30 -6.69
CA ALA A 454 19.62 -10.35 -6.14
C ALA A 454 19.86 -10.55 -4.64
N LEU A 455 18.80 -10.83 -3.86
CA LEU A 455 18.94 -11.11 -2.43
C LEU A 455 19.55 -12.48 -2.16
N ARG A 456 19.14 -13.52 -2.92
CA ARG A 456 19.62 -14.91 -2.78
C ARG A 456 21.14 -15.04 -2.97
N LEU A 457 21.73 -14.17 -3.79
CA LEU A 457 23.18 -14.15 -4.02
C LEU A 457 24.00 -13.51 -2.88
N ARG A 458 23.35 -12.90 -1.90
CA ARG A 458 24.01 -12.17 -0.82
C ARG A 458 23.99 -12.94 0.46
N PRO A 459 25.17 -13.29 1.05
CA PRO A 459 25.19 -13.92 2.35
C PRO A 459 24.61 -12.99 3.41
N HIS A 460 23.83 -13.56 4.32
CA HIS A 460 23.25 -12.83 5.44
C HIS A 460 24.18 -12.93 6.66
N PRO A 461 24.37 -11.84 7.46
CA PRO A 461 25.22 -11.91 8.66
C PRO A 461 24.89 -13.05 9.62
N TYR A 462 23.61 -13.42 9.73
CA TYR A 462 23.17 -14.52 10.60
C TYR A 462 23.66 -15.91 10.13
N GLU A 463 23.94 -16.09 8.84
CA GLU A 463 24.50 -17.36 8.32
C GLU A 463 25.91 -17.60 8.88
N PHE A 464 26.67 -16.54 9.18
CA PHE A 464 27.98 -16.67 9.82
C PHE A 464 27.88 -17.17 11.27
N PHE A 465 26.80 -16.82 11.99
CA PHE A 465 26.54 -17.42 13.31
C PHE A 465 26.17 -18.89 13.22
N LEU A 466 25.52 -19.32 12.15
CA LEU A 466 25.07 -20.69 12.00
C LEU A 466 26.12 -21.62 11.41
N TYR A 467 26.98 -21.12 10.51
CA TYR A 467 27.73 -21.99 9.60
C TYR A 467 29.24 -21.66 9.52
N TYR A 468 29.75 -20.69 10.25
CA TYR A 468 31.15 -20.28 10.07
C TYR A 468 32.15 -21.38 10.46
N ASP A 469 31.79 -22.27 11.35
CA ASP A 469 32.64 -23.31 11.92
C ASP A 469 32.32 -24.75 11.43
N ILE A 470 31.46 -24.86 10.39
CA ILE A 470 31.18 -26.18 9.79
C ILE A 470 32.26 -26.62 8.80
#